data_09e1637d8eeaf66fb409fda59446e9a7
#
_entry.id   09e1637d8eeaf66fb409fda59446e9a7
#
_cell.length_a   1.000
_cell.length_b   1.000
_cell.length_c   1.000
_cell.angle_alpha   90.00
_cell.angle_beta   90.00
_cell.angle_gamma   90.00
#
_symmetry.space_group_name_H-M   'P 1'
#
loop_
_entity.id
_entity.type
_entity.pdbx_description
1 polymer ?
#
loop_
_entity_poly.entity_id
_entity_poly.type
_entity_poly.pdbx_seq_one_letter_code
_entity_poly.pdbx_strand_id
1 'polypeptide(L)'
;MGDIRLFVSHSHDDKVIAAALVDAVEATMVPRERILCTSHENSKYREPEGVDVSKYLRDHLTQSSCVLALCTPNSMKSPWCLFELGGAWALATRTYPLLAGGVSQESLPAALKSADAADLAVAGEIRKVLANVRRSLGWDERIKGSADKEIDTLVNLARRTRRHSH
;
A
#
# COMPACT_ATOMS: atom_id res chain seq x y z
N MET A 1 16.88 10.12 10.59
CA MET A 1 15.68 9.46 10.11
C MET A 1 15.82 9.27 8.60
N GLY A 2 15.70 8.06 8.11
CA GLY A 2 15.65 7.83 6.66
C GLY A 2 14.39 8.47 6.09
N ASP A 3 14.51 9.17 4.96
CA ASP A 3 13.34 9.72 4.27
C ASP A 3 12.36 8.59 3.94
N ILE A 4 11.15 8.64 4.48
CA ILE A 4 10.08 7.72 4.11
C ILE A 4 9.72 8.05 2.67
N ARG A 5 9.78 7.03 1.80
CA ARG A 5 9.52 7.23 0.38
C ARG A 5 8.35 6.42 -0.16
N LEU A 6 7.85 5.49 0.62
CA LEU A 6 6.70 4.67 0.30
C LEU A 6 5.76 4.63 1.51
N PHE A 7 4.51 5.01 1.29
CA PHE A 7 3.45 4.91 2.28
C PHE A 7 2.47 3.79 1.90
N VAL A 8 2.13 2.92 2.85
CA VAL A 8 1.13 1.86 2.68
C VAL A 8 -0.11 2.21 3.49
N SER A 9 -1.15 2.68 2.81
CA SER A 9 -2.46 2.95 3.40
C SER A 9 -3.31 1.68 3.44
N HIS A 10 -3.85 1.33 4.60
CA HIS A 10 -4.67 0.13 4.79
C HIS A 10 -5.55 0.25 6.03
N SER A 11 -6.63 -0.52 6.07
CA SER A 11 -7.42 -0.71 7.29
C SER A 11 -6.67 -1.59 8.30
N HIS A 12 -6.83 -1.30 9.59
CA HIS A 12 -6.25 -2.13 10.65
C HIS A 12 -6.71 -3.60 10.57
N ASP A 13 -7.93 -3.83 10.11
CA ASP A 13 -8.47 -5.19 9.94
C ASP A 13 -7.77 -5.97 8.82
N ASP A 14 -7.05 -5.29 7.93
CA ASP A 14 -6.32 -5.88 6.80
C ASP A 14 -4.81 -6.04 7.08
N LYS A 15 -4.39 -5.96 8.33
CA LYS A 15 -2.97 -5.99 8.75
C LYS A 15 -2.19 -7.18 8.20
N VAL A 16 -2.82 -8.34 8.05
CA VAL A 16 -2.16 -9.57 7.54
C VAL A 16 -1.80 -9.41 6.06
N ILE A 17 -2.72 -8.90 5.26
CA ILE A 17 -2.48 -8.64 3.83
C ILE A 17 -1.50 -7.48 3.65
N ALA A 18 -1.61 -6.45 4.48
CA ALA A 18 -0.69 -5.32 4.48
C ALA A 18 0.75 -5.75 4.82
N ALA A 19 0.92 -6.63 5.81
CA ALA A 19 2.24 -7.20 6.14
C ALA A 19 2.82 -7.99 4.97
N ALA A 20 2.04 -8.85 4.32
CA ALA A 20 2.49 -9.61 3.15
C ALA A 20 2.84 -8.70 1.96
N LEU A 21 2.12 -7.59 1.79
CA LEU A 21 2.45 -6.58 0.78
C LEU A 21 3.80 -5.92 1.07
N VAL A 22 4.04 -5.56 2.33
CA VAL A 22 5.31 -4.99 2.75
C VAL A 22 6.46 -5.98 2.52
N ASP A 23 6.28 -7.25 2.86
CA ASP A 23 7.28 -8.30 2.63
C ASP A 23 7.59 -8.44 1.12
N ALA A 24 6.57 -8.37 0.26
CA ALA A 24 6.76 -8.39 -1.19
C ALA A 24 7.54 -7.17 -1.70
N VAL A 25 7.30 -5.99 -1.14
CA VAL A 25 8.06 -4.77 -1.47
C VAL A 25 9.51 -4.91 -1.03
N GLU A 26 9.76 -5.36 0.20
CA GLU A 26 11.13 -5.58 0.73
C GLU A 26 11.89 -6.62 -0.10
N ALA A 27 11.23 -7.68 -0.55
CA ALA A 27 11.82 -8.69 -1.41
C ALA A 27 12.32 -8.15 -2.75
N THR A 28 11.84 -6.98 -3.17
CA THR A 28 12.37 -6.24 -4.33
C THR A 28 13.57 -5.34 -4.00
N MET A 29 14.20 -5.51 -2.86
CA MET A 29 15.33 -4.73 -2.36
C MET A 29 14.99 -3.27 -1.98
N VAL A 30 13.73 -2.97 -1.68
CA VAL A 30 13.33 -1.71 -1.06
C VAL A 30 13.64 -1.80 0.43
N PRO A 31 14.53 -0.94 0.99
CA PRO A 31 14.86 -1.01 2.40
C PRO A 31 13.64 -0.74 3.29
N ARG A 32 13.50 -1.51 4.34
CA ARG A 32 12.39 -1.45 5.29
C ARG A 32 12.16 -0.04 5.87
N GLU A 33 13.25 0.66 6.15
CA GLU A 33 13.22 2.03 6.68
C GLU A 33 12.65 3.06 5.71
N ARG A 34 12.43 2.69 4.45
CA ARG A 34 11.79 3.51 3.43
C ARG A 34 10.29 3.26 3.30
N ILE A 35 9.75 2.32 4.07
CA ILE A 35 8.34 1.91 3.99
C ILE A 35 7.64 2.29 5.29
N LEU A 36 6.62 3.14 5.19
CA LEU A 36 5.72 3.43 6.30
C LEU A 36 4.44 2.59 6.14
N CYS A 37 4.23 1.68 7.08
CA CYS A 37 3.01 0.90 7.22
C CYS A 37 2.62 0.89 8.70
N THR A 38 1.57 1.62 9.07
CA THR A 38 1.26 1.95 10.47
C THR A 38 0.79 0.76 11.31
N SER A 39 0.28 -0.31 10.68
CA SER A 39 -0.17 -1.51 11.40
C SER A 39 0.88 -2.62 11.49
N HIS A 40 2.06 -2.45 10.92
CA HIS A 40 3.09 -3.48 11.01
C HIS A 40 3.68 -3.50 12.41
N GLU A 41 3.68 -4.66 13.09
CA GLU A 41 4.09 -4.82 14.50
C GLU A 41 5.53 -4.37 14.80
N ASN A 42 6.39 -4.36 13.78
CA ASN A 42 7.77 -3.90 13.85
C ASN A 42 7.96 -2.46 13.39
N SER A 43 6.89 -1.72 13.10
CA SER A 43 7.06 -0.34 12.69
C SER A 43 7.50 0.49 13.90
N LYS A 44 8.69 1.06 13.81
CA LYS A 44 9.16 2.13 14.72
C LYS A 44 8.27 3.38 14.64
N TYR A 45 7.22 3.32 13.85
CA TYR A 45 6.30 4.38 13.47
C TYR A 45 4.90 4.13 14.04
N ARG A 46 4.79 3.59 15.26
CA ARG A 46 3.60 3.81 16.08
C ARG A 46 3.52 5.30 16.33
N GLU A 47 2.32 5.85 16.17
CA GLU A 47 2.04 7.23 16.57
C GLU A 47 2.61 7.47 17.97
N PRO A 48 3.56 8.39 18.15
CA PRO A 48 3.98 8.76 19.49
C PRO A 48 2.75 9.28 20.25
N GLU A 49 2.53 8.84 21.46
CA GLU A 49 1.45 9.35 22.31
C GLU A 49 1.53 10.89 22.37
N GLY A 50 0.41 11.56 22.08
CA GLY A 50 0.32 13.01 22.13
C GLY A 50 0.70 13.78 20.86
N VAL A 51 0.95 13.11 19.75
CA VAL A 51 1.20 13.76 18.44
C VAL A 51 -0.14 14.09 17.75
N ASP A 52 -0.22 15.28 17.16
CA ASP A 52 -1.29 15.61 16.22
C ASP A 52 -1.23 14.67 15.02
N VAL A 53 -2.14 13.70 15.00
CA VAL A 53 -2.22 12.66 13.96
C VAL A 53 -2.33 13.25 12.55
N SER A 54 -3.04 14.38 12.41
CA SER A 54 -3.21 15.04 11.12
C SER A 54 -1.90 15.65 10.62
N LYS A 55 -1.09 16.21 11.51
CA LYS A 55 0.23 16.75 11.20
C LYS A 55 1.19 15.61 10.84
N TYR A 56 1.20 14.55 11.66
CA TYR A 56 2.03 13.36 11.41
C TYR A 56 1.76 12.77 10.02
N LEU A 57 0.49 12.56 9.68
CA LEU A 57 0.09 12.02 8.39
C LEU A 57 0.49 12.94 7.23
N ARG A 58 0.26 14.26 7.37
CA ARG A 58 0.65 15.24 6.35
C ARG A 58 2.15 15.21 6.09
N ASP A 59 2.96 15.20 7.15
CA ASP A 59 4.42 15.19 7.05
C ASP A 59 4.91 13.92 6.34
N HIS A 60 4.29 12.77 6.61
CA HIS A 60 4.64 11.51 5.95
C HIS A 60 4.17 11.45 4.50
N LEU A 61 2.95 11.90 4.19
CA LEU A 61 2.46 11.95 2.82
C LEU A 61 3.29 12.90 1.95
N THR A 62 3.70 14.06 2.47
CA THR A 62 4.54 15.01 1.73
C THR A 62 5.95 14.49 1.45
N GLN A 63 6.46 13.61 2.31
CA GLN A 63 7.78 12.97 2.15
C GLN A 63 7.71 11.70 1.30
N SER A 64 6.52 11.19 0.99
CA SER A 64 6.34 9.96 0.23
C SER A 64 6.41 10.21 -1.27
N SER A 65 7.22 9.42 -1.97
CA SER A 65 7.28 9.43 -3.43
C SER A 65 6.07 8.73 -4.06
N CYS A 66 5.47 7.78 -3.36
CA CYS A 66 4.24 7.12 -3.78
C CYS A 66 3.51 6.48 -2.59
N VAL A 67 2.24 6.19 -2.82
CA VAL A 67 1.33 5.52 -1.88
C VAL A 67 0.85 4.21 -2.50
N LEU A 68 0.95 3.12 -1.75
CA LEU A 68 0.23 1.88 -2.02
C LEU A 68 -1.07 1.90 -1.20
N ALA A 69 -2.19 1.99 -1.89
CA ALA A 69 -3.52 2.05 -1.27
C ALA A 69 -4.16 0.67 -1.31
N LEU A 70 -4.15 -0.06 -0.19
CA LEU A 70 -4.83 -1.35 -0.08
C LEU A 70 -6.34 -1.13 -0.02
N CYS A 71 -7.02 -1.40 -1.15
CA CYS A 71 -8.44 -1.20 -1.34
C CYS A 71 -9.21 -2.50 -1.10
N THR A 72 -9.80 -2.60 0.08
CA THR A 72 -10.62 -3.73 0.54
C THR A 72 -12.00 -3.23 0.97
N PRO A 73 -12.98 -4.11 1.21
CA PRO A 73 -14.24 -3.69 1.81
C PRO A 73 -14.06 -2.96 3.16
N ASN A 74 -13.02 -3.32 3.94
CA ASN A 74 -12.72 -2.66 5.22
C ASN A 74 -12.18 -1.24 5.01
N SER A 75 -11.17 -1.09 4.15
CA SER A 75 -10.55 0.22 3.91
C SER A 75 -11.49 1.20 3.22
N MET A 76 -12.37 0.71 2.33
CA MET A 76 -13.36 1.55 1.65
C MET A 76 -14.49 2.06 2.57
N LYS A 77 -14.64 1.48 3.75
CA LYS A 77 -15.57 1.93 4.80
C LYS A 77 -14.87 2.69 5.92
N SER A 78 -13.54 2.73 5.92
CA SER A 78 -12.74 3.41 6.95
C SER A 78 -12.63 4.90 6.63
N PRO A 79 -13.20 5.80 7.47
CA PRO A 79 -13.03 7.24 7.30
C PRO A 79 -11.56 7.66 7.29
N TRP A 80 -10.73 6.97 8.08
CA TRP A 80 -9.30 7.22 8.16
C TRP A 80 -8.58 6.90 6.83
N CYS A 81 -8.81 5.72 6.25
CA CYS A 81 -8.24 5.37 4.95
C CYS A 81 -8.68 6.35 3.86
N LEU A 82 -9.96 6.74 3.84
CA LEU A 82 -10.47 7.71 2.87
C LEU A 82 -9.84 9.10 3.06
N PHE A 83 -9.56 9.50 4.30
CA PHE A 83 -8.84 10.73 4.60
C PHE A 83 -7.39 10.70 4.09
N GLU A 84 -6.67 9.60 4.31
CA GLU A 84 -5.32 9.39 3.79
C GLU A 84 -5.27 9.47 2.26
N LEU A 85 -6.21 8.80 1.59
CA LEU A 85 -6.31 8.80 0.14
C LEU A 85 -6.66 10.18 -0.43
N GLY A 86 -7.55 10.92 0.25
CA GLY A 86 -7.86 12.32 -0.08
C GLY A 86 -6.65 13.23 0.10
N GLY A 87 -5.87 13.03 1.15
CA GLY A 87 -4.62 13.73 1.40
C GLY A 87 -3.58 13.47 0.31
N ALA A 88 -3.37 12.20 -0.06
CA ALA A 88 -2.47 11.81 -1.14
C ALA A 88 -2.89 12.43 -2.49
N TRP A 89 -4.20 12.43 -2.78
CA TRP A 89 -4.74 13.07 -3.98
C TRP A 89 -4.51 14.58 -3.98
N ALA A 90 -4.79 15.26 -2.87
CA ALA A 90 -4.63 16.71 -2.75
C ALA A 90 -3.16 17.15 -2.90
N LEU A 91 -2.22 16.30 -2.48
CA LEU A 91 -0.78 16.53 -2.62
C LEU A 91 -0.22 16.06 -3.97
N ALA A 92 -1.08 15.57 -4.86
CA ALA A 92 -0.69 14.96 -6.14
C ALA A 92 0.34 13.83 -5.98
N THR A 93 0.34 13.15 -4.84
CA THR A 93 1.22 12.01 -4.60
C THR A 93 0.77 10.83 -5.44
N ARG A 94 1.70 10.20 -6.16
CA ARG A 94 1.39 9.05 -6.99
C ARG A 94 0.82 7.91 -6.15
N THR A 95 -0.38 7.47 -6.45
CA THR A 95 -1.10 6.44 -5.71
C THR A 95 -1.40 5.24 -6.60
N TYR A 96 -1.08 4.05 -6.09
CA TYR A 96 -1.38 2.77 -6.73
C TYR A 96 -2.46 2.06 -5.92
N PRO A 97 -3.72 2.01 -6.39
CA PRO A 97 -4.76 1.23 -5.76
C PRO A 97 -4.49 -0.27 -5.93
N LEU A 98 -4.53 -1.01 -4.84
CA LEU A 98 -4.33 -2.46 -4.79
C LEU A 98 -5.63 -3.12 -4.34
N LEU A 99 -6.29 -3.81 -5.26
CA LEU A 99 -7.64 -4.34 -5.06
C LEU A 99 -7.60 -5.72 -4.40
N ALA A 100 -8.38 -5.90 -3.35
CA ALA A 100 -8.56 -7.19 -2.69
C ALA A 100 -9.99 -7.33 -2.11
N GLY A 101 -10.38 -8.54 -1.71
CA GLY A 101 -11.67 -8.78 -1.07
C GLY A 101 -12.89 -8.51 -1.97
N GLY A 102 -12.74 -8.55 -3.29
CA GLY A 102 -13.84 -8.31 -4.23
C GLY A 102 -14.08 -6.84 -4.59
N VAL A 103 -13.26 -5.92 -4.12
CA VAL A 103 -13.31 -4.52 -4.56
C VAL A 103 -12.92 -4.43 -6.04
N SER A 104 -13.71 -3.71 -6.83
CA SER A 104 -13.44 -3.44 -8.25
C SER A 104 -12.99 -1.99 -8.45
N GLN A 105 -12.36 -1.72 -9.60
CA GLN A 105 -11.92 -0.36 -9.94
C GLN A 105 -13.08 0.62 -10.02
N GLU A 106 -14.25 0.17 -10.49
CA GLU A 106 -15.47 0.97 -10.60
C GLU A 106 -16.01 1.41 -9.25
N SER A 107 -15.76 0.62 -8.20
CA SER A 107 -16.18 0.91 -6.81
C SER A 107 -15.26 1.85 -6.07
N LEU A 108 -14.09 2.18 -6.63
CA LEU A 108 -13.14 3.11 -6.02
C LEU A 108 -13.70 4.53 -5.93
N PRO A 109 -13.25 5.32 -4.94
CA PRO A 109 -13.52 6.77 -4.92
C PRO A 109 -13.12 7.43 -6.24
N ALA A 110 -13.86 8.46 -6.66
CA ALA A 110 -13.66 9.12 -7.95
C ALA A 110 -12.19 9.55 -8.19
N ALA A 111 -11.51 10.00 -7.13
CA ALA A 111 -10.11 10.40 -7.17
C ALA A 111 -9.13 9.27 -7.56
N LEU A 112 -9.53 8.01 -7.38
CA LEU A 112 -8.70 6.83 -7.68
C LEU A 112 -9.14 6.07 -8.92
N LYS A 113 -10.30 6.37 -9.49
CA LYS A 113 -10.83 5.62 -10.65
C LYS A 113 -9.95 5.69 -11.89
N SER A 114 -9.21 6.78 -12.05
CA SER A 114 -8.27 6.98 -13.17
C SER A 114 -6.86 6.45 -12.88
N ALA A 115 -6.60 5.98 -11.66
CA ALA A 115 -5.31 5.43 -11.28
C ALA A 115 -5.15 4.01 -11.84
N ASP A 116 -3.90 3.61 -12.08
CA ASP A 116 -3.54 2.26 -12.54
C ASP A 116 -3.68 1.27 -11.36
N ALA A 117 -4.86 0.71 -11.19
CA ALA A 117 -5.16 -0.24 -10.12
C ALA A 117 -4.65 -1.64 -10.47
N ALA A 118 -4.31 -2.42 -9.43
CA ALA A 118 -3.86 -3.79 -9.57
C ALA A 118 -4.69 -4.75 -8.69
N ASP A 119 -5.13 -5.87 -9.24
CA ASP A 119 -5.77 -6.94 -8.48
C ASP A 119 -4.68 -7.80 -7.79
N LEU A 120 -4.70 -7.80 -6.47
CA LEU A 120 -3.74 -8.59 -5.67
C LEU A 120 -3.90 -10.11 -5.83
N ALA A 121 -4.99 -10.59 -6.44
CA ALA A 121 -5.14 -12.00 -6.81
C ALA A 121 -4.39 -12.40 -8.10
N VAL A 122 -3.75 -11.44 -8.78
CA VAL A 122 -3.05 -11.62 -10.05
C VAL A 122 -1.56 -11.29 -9.92
N ALA A 123 -0.71 -12.30 -9.92
CA ALA A 123 0.74 -12.15 -9.70
C ALA A 123 1.40 -11.17 -10.70
N GLY A 124 0.98 -11.19 -11.97
CA GLY A 124 1.52 -10.31 -13.00
C GLY A 124 1.22 -8.82 -12.73
N GLU A 125 0.06 -8.52 -12.18
CA GLU A 125 -0.30 -7.14 -11.80
C GLU A 125 0.50 -6.66 -10.58
N ILE A 126 0.72 -7.54 -9.59
CA ILE A 126 1.60 -7.24 -8.46
C ILE A 126 3.02 -6.92 -8.95
N ARG A 127 3.58 -7.73 -9.83
CA ARG A 127 4.93 -7.49 -10.40
C ARG A 127 5.02 -6.15 -11.09
N LYS A 128 4.01 -5.77 -11.87
CA LYS A 128 3.93 -4.48 -12.55
C LYS A 128 3.93 -3.33 -11.53
N VAL A 129 3.14 -3.43 -10.48
CA VAL A 129 3.10 -2.41 -9.41
C VAL A 129 4.44 -2.31 -8.70
N LEU A 130 5.05 -3.43 -8.32
CA LEU A 130 6.37 -3.44 -7.66
C LEU A 130 7.45 -2.77 -8.53
N ALA A 131 7.43 -3.01 -9.85
CA ALA A 131 8.33 -2.33 -10.79
C ALA A 131 8.05 -0.80 -10.83
N ASN A 132 6.78 -0.41 -10.84
CA ASN A 132 6.37 1.00 -10.81
C ASN A 132 6.76 1.69 -9.49
N VAL A 133 6.65 1.01 -8.36
CA VAL A 133 7.11 1.50 -7.05
C VAL A 133 8.61 1.78 -7.09
N ARG A 134 9.41 0.83 -7.56
CA ARG A 134 10.86 1.03 -7.70
C ARG A 134 11.19 2.24 -8.57
N ARG A 135 10.50 2.39 -9.71
CA ARG A 135 10.65 3.56 -10.59
C ARG A 135 10.29 4.87 -9.87
N SER A 136 9.21 4.88 -9.10
CA SER A 136 8.78 6.05 -8.30
C SER A 136 9.80 6.43 -7.21
N LEU A 137 10.58 5.45 -6.75
CA LEU A 137 11.68 5.66 -5.81
C LEU A 137 13.00 6.08 -6.48
N GLY A 138 13.01 6.21 -7.81
CA GLY A 138 14.21 6.54 -8.57
C GLY A 138 15.18 5.38 -8.77
N TRP A 139 14.70 4.14 -8.65
CA TRP A 139 15.50 2.93 -8.82
C TRP A 139 15.17 2.20 -10.13
N ASP A 140 16.09 1.29 -10.52
CA ASP A 140 15.85 0.39 -11.64
C ASP A 140 14.56 -0.41 -11.41
N GLU A 141 13.66 -0.40 -12.40
CA GLU A 141 12.38 -1.10 -12.34
C GLU A 141 12.51 -2.63 -12.32
N ARG A 142 13.67 -3.16 -12.73
CA ARG A 142 13.94 -4.59 -12.71
C ARG A 142 13.97 -5.10 -11.28
N ILE A 143 13.13 -6.07 -11.00
CA ILE A 143 13.11 -6.76 -9.72
C ILE A 143 14.33 -7.67 -9.66
N LYS A 144 15.31 -7.29 -8.84
CA LYS A 144 16.51 -8.10 -8.58
C LYS A 144 16.20 -9.03 -7.42
N GLY A 145 16.50 -10.30 -7.61
CA GLY A 145 16.21 -11.34 -6.61
C GLY A 145 14.87 -12.02 -6.83
N SER A 146 14.58 -13.03 -6.01
CA SER A 146 13.34 -13.78 -6.10
C SER A 146 12.32 -13.23 -5.11
N ALA A 147 11.44 -12.35 -5.56
CA ALA A 147 10.25 -11.93 -4.82
C ALA A 147 9.07 -12.90 -5.04
N ASP A 148 9.29 -14.02 -5.72
CA ASP A 148 8.23 -14.93 -6.16
C ASP A 148 7.46 -15.52 -4.99
N LYS A 149 8.17 -15.94 -3.94
CA LYS A 149 7.57 -16.52 -2.73
C LYS A 149 6.65 -15.51 -2.03
N GLU A 150 7.09 -14.28 -1.87
CA GLU A 150 6.34 -13.22 -1.21
C GLU A 150 5.13 -12.80 -2.06
N ILE A 151 5.29 -12.73 -3.37
CA ILE A 151 4.19 -12.47 -4.32
C ILE A 151 3.16 -13.60 -4.26
N ASP A 152 3.57 -14.86 -4.27
CA ASP A 152 2.67 -16.01 -4.17
C ASP A 152 1.91 -16.02 -2.83
N THR A 153 2.58 -15.66 -1.74
CA THR A 153 1.95 -15.52 -0.42
C THR A 153 0.87 -14.44 -0.46
N LEU A 154 1.18 -13.28 -1.02
CA LEU A 154 0.24 -12.15 -1.14
C LEU A 154 -0.96 -12.53 -2.02
N VAL A 155 -0.73 -13.17 -3.17
CA VAL A 155 -1.79 -13.67 -4.08
C VAL A 155 -2.73 -14.63 -3.35
N ASN A 156 -2.17 -15.59 -2.60
CA ASN A 156 -2.95 -16.58 -1.88
C ASN A 156 -3.82 -15.94 -0.78
N LEU A 157 -3.29 -14.95 -0.06
CA LEU A 157 -4.05 -14.19 0.92
C LEU A 157 -5.19 -13.40 0.26
N ALA A 158 -4.92 -12.70 -0.84
CA ALA A 158 -5.93 -11.94 -1.58
C ALA A 158 -7.06 -12.83 -2.11
N ARG A 159 -6.73 -14.02 -2.60
CA ARG A 159 -7.73 -15.01 -3.07
C ARG A 159 -8.60 -15.55 -1.94
N ARG A 160 -8.04 -15.74 -0.74
CA ARG A 160 -8.80 -16.19 0.44
C ARG A 160 -9.78 -15.12 0.91
N THR A 161 -9.38 -13.86 0.98
CA THR A 161 -10.26 -12.76 1.38
C THR A 161 -11.46 -12.60 0.44
N ARG A 162 -11.28 -12.85 -0.87
CA ARG A 162 -12.37 -12.82 -1.86
C ARG A 162 -13.44 -13.88 -1.60
N ARG A 163 -13.05 -15.06 -1.09
CA ARG A 163 -13.99 -16.17 -0.81
C ARG A 163 -14.86 -15.94 0.42
N HIS A 164 -14.44 -15.10 1.35
CA HIS A 164 -15.17 -14.81 2.59
C HIS A 164 -16.09 -13.59 2.46
N SER A 165 -16.07 -12.91 1.32
CA SER A 165 -16.90 -11.73 1.03
C SER A 165 -18.21 -12.08 0.29
N HIS A 166 -18.52 -13.36 0.15
CA HIS A 166 -19.76 -13.94 -0.34
C HIS A 166 -20.41 -14.72 0.81
#